data_96eb21323d33e111165acbbd72151f54
#
_entry.id   96eb21323d33e111165acbbd72151f54
#
_cell.length_a   1.000
_cell.length_b   1.000
_cell.length_c   1.000
_cell.angle_alpha   90.00
_cell.angle_beta   90.00
_cell.angle_gamma   90.00
#
_symmetry.space_group_name_H-M   'P 1'
#
loop_
_entity.id
_entity.type
_entity.pdbx_description
1 polymer ?
#
loop_
_entity_poly.entity_id
_entity_poly.type
_entity_poly.pdbx_seq_one_letter_code
_entity_poly.pdbx_strand_id
1 'polypeptide(L)'
;MSGRRVVDASVYSVEFKPRGTGRRVVGFLTFACLAATAYFGWQAYEERTTISFGIAATFGALTIVLWAAWAASPVSHLHVHGGILEVQRAGRTERFDLTSHYTKIRMIGKPRSGRWRVLIERPANTPFVIDRTMVDPRAFTRVLEAYHHVG
;
A
#
# COMPACT_ATOMS: atom_id res chain seq x y z
N MET A 1 1.39 39.84 21.84
CA MET A 1 1.85 39.68 20.43
C MET A 1 2.20 38.23 20.18
N SER A 2 1.24 37.48 19.69
CA SER A 2 1.42 36.04 19.42
C SER A 2 1.97 35.89 18.01
N GLY A 3 3.29 35.65 17.90
CA GLY A 3 3.94 35.35 16.64
C GLY A 3 3.44 34.03 16.09
N ARG A 4 2.48 34.07 15.17
CA ARG A 4 2.16 32.95 14.30
C ARG A 4 3.45 32.57 13.52
N ARG A 5 4.15 31.53 13.93
CA ARG A 5 5.12 30.90 13.05
C ARG A 5 4.34 30.39 11.84
N VAL A 6 4.41 31.13 10.76
CA VAL A 6 4.10 30.61 9.44
C VAL A 6 5.16 29.53 9.20
N VAL A 7 4.79 28.30 9.44
CA VAL A 7 5.61 27.15 9.04
C VAL A 7 5.59 27.17 7.52
N ASP A 8 6.75 27.47 6.94
CA ASP A 8 6.93 27.49 5.48
C ASP A 8 6.58 26.10 4.93
N ALA A 9 5.33 25.96 4.49
CA ALA A 9 4.78 24.72 3.94
C ALA A 9 5.52 24.26 2.65
N SER A 10 6.30 25.16 2.06
CA SER A 10 7.03 24.92 0.81
C SER A 10 8.22 23.96 0.91
N VAL A 11 8.67 23.63 2.14
CA VAL A 11 9.92 22.86 2.35
C VAL A 11 9.68 21.42 2.80
N TYR A 12 8.44 21.05 3.14
CA TYR A 12 8.17 19.67 3.56
C TYR A 12 8.00 18.74 2.35
N SER A 13 9.06 17.99 2.02
CA SER A 13 8.92 16.79 1.21
C SER A 13 8.81 15.58 2.15
N VAL A 14 7.68 14.92 2.15
CA VAL A 14 7.43 13.72 2.95
C VAL A 14 7.13 12.55 2.03
N GLU A 15 8.00 11.55 2.08
CA GLU A 15 7.79 10.30 1.37
C GLU A 15 7.14 9.29 2.31
N PHE A 16 5.98 8.79 1.91
CA PHE A 16 5.28 7.73 2.64
C PHE A 16 5.61 6.38 2.03
N LYS A 17 6.31 5.55 2.80
CA LYS A 17 6.57 4.16 2.41
C LYS A 17 5.36 3.29 2.75
N PRO A 18 4.86 2.49 1.79
CA PRO A 18 3.74 1.60 2.05
C PRO A 18 4.09 0.62 3.17
N ARG A 19 3.16 0.41 4.10
CA ARG A 19 3.27 -0.63 5.14
C ARG A 19 3.06 -1.99 4.51
N GLY A 20 4.10 -2.53 3.89
CA GLY A 20 4.08 -3.78 3.15
C GLY A 20 3.98 -5.06 4.00
N THR A 21 3.27 -5.03 5.14
CA THR A 21 3.09 -6.21 6.00
C THR A 21 2.45 -7.37 5.24
N GLY A 22 1.41 -7.09 4.44
CA GLY A 22 0.77 -8.12 3.63
C GLY A 22 1.70 -8.73 2.58
N ARG A 23 2.49 -7.89 1.91
CA ARG A 23 3.45 -8.35 0.90
C ARG A 23 4.56 -9.22 1.49
N ARG A 24 5.02 -8.90 2.72
CA ARG A 24 6.01 -9.73 3.43
C ARG A 24 5.45 -11.08 3.82
N VAL A 25 4.19 -11.13 4.29
CA VAL A 25 3.50 -12.38 4.62
C VAL A 25 3.32 -13.26 3.39
N VAL A 26 2.83 -12.69 2.29
CA VAL A 26 2.67 -13.43 1.02
C VAL A 26 4.03 -13.92 0.50
N GLY A 27 5.08 -13.10 0.56
CA GLY A 27 6.43 -13.50 0.18
C GLY A 27 6.96 -14.66 1.02
N PHE A 28 6.76 -14.61 2.34
CA PHE A 28 7.15 -15.70 3.24
C PHE A 28 6.38 -17.00 2.93
N LEU A 29 5.06 -16.92 2.72
CA LEU A 29 4.24 -18.06 2.34
C LEU A 29 4.67 -18.66 1.00
N THR A 30 4.97 -17.82 0.01
CA THR A 30 5.48 -18.27 -1.29
C THR A 30 6.79 -19.05 -1.13
N PHE A 31 7.70 -18.53 -0.30
CA PHE A 31 8.98 -19.20 -0.05
C PHE A 31 8.79 -20.53 0.71
N ALA A 32 7.89 -20.58 1.69
CA ALA A 32 7.56 -21.81 2.41
C ALA A 32 6.94 -22.88 1.48
N CYS A 33 6.02 -22.48 0.59
CA CYS A 33 5.45 -23.39 -0.40
C CYS A 33 6.48 -23.88 -1.39
N LEU A 34 7.42 -23.04 -1.82
CA LEU A 34 8.51 -23.43 -2.71
C LEU A 34 9.42 -24.49 -2.05
N ALA A 35 9.78 -24.28 -0.79
CA ALA A 35 10.57 -25.24 -0.02
C ALA A 35 9.84 -26.57 0.14
N ALA A 36 8.54 -26.55 0.43
CA ALA A 36 7.71 -27.74 0.51
C ALA A 36 7.63 -28.47 -0.85
N THR A 37 7.47 -27.74 -1.94
CA THR A 37 7.48 -28.30 -3.30
C THR A 37 8.79 -29.01 -3.59
N ALA A 38 9.92 -28.43 -3.26
CA ALA A 38 11.25 -29.02 -3.45
C ALA A 38 11.41 -30.29 -2.61
N TYR A 39 11.01 -30.24 -1.34
CA TYR A 39 11.10 -31.38 -0.43
C TYR A 39 10.24 -32.56 -0.89
N PHE A 40 8.97 -32.34 -1.16
CA PHE A 40 8.05 -33.40 -1.62
C PHE A 40 8.38 -33.87 -3.06
N GLY A 41 8.91 -32.99 -3.90
CA GLY A 41 9.40 -33.37 -5.22
C GLY A 41 10.59 -34.30 -5.15
N TRP A 42 11.52 -34.01 -4.23
CA TRP A 42 12.65 -34.92 -3.97
C TRP A 42 12.17 -36.30 -3.47
N GLN A 43 11.29 -36.32 -2.47
CA GLN A 43 10.72 -37.54 -1.92
C GLN A 43 9.94 -38.35 -2.98
N ALA A 44 9.18 -37.68 -3.85
CA ALA A 44 8.48 -38.31 -4.96
C ALA A 44 9.43 -38.95 -5.97
N TYR A 45 10.60 -38.36 -6.18
CA TYR A 45 11.62 -38.90 -7.06
C TYR A 45 12.25 -40.16 -6.47
N GLU A 46 12.51 -40.21 -5.16
CA GLU A 46 13.10 -41.40 -4.50
C GLU A 46 12.10 -42.54 -4.34
N GLU A 47 10.89 -42.23 -3.82
CA GLU A 47 9.90 -43.28 -3.47
C GLU A 47 9.01 -43.69 -4.64
N ARG A 48 8.97 -42.91 -5.73
CA ARG A 48 8.12 -43.10 -6.92
C ARG A 48 6.64 -43.32 -6.60
N THR A 49 6.12 -42.72 -5.53
CA THR A 49 4.74 -42.86 -5.12
C THR A 49 3.86 -41.77 -5.76
N THR A 50 2.68 -42.15 -6.24
CA THR A 50 1.71 -41.25 -6.84
C THR A 50 1.26 -40.20 -5.84
N ILE A 51 1.19 -40.51 -4.55
CA ILE A 51 0.78 -39.61 -3.48
C ILE A 51 1.77 -38.45 -3.32
N SER A 52 3.07 -38.73 -3.27
CA SER A 52 4.12 -37.73 -3.15
C SER A 52 4.15 -36.79 -4.37
N PHE A 53 3.91 -37.31 -5.56
CA PHE A 53 3.74 -36.48 -6.77
C PHE A 53 2.52 -35.57 -6.67
N GLY A 54 1.39 -36.05 -6.18
CA GLY A 54 0.18 -35.26 -5.99
C GLY A 54 0.39 -34.10 -5.00
N ILE A 55 1.07 -34.37 -3.89
CA ILE A 55 1.42 -33.35 -2.88
C ILE A 55 2.37 -32.29 -3.48
N ALA A 56 3.43 -32.72 -4.16
CA ALA A 56 4.39 -31.82 -4.80
C ALA A 56 3.71 -30.93 -5.86
N ALA A 57 2.81 -31.48 -6.69
CA ALA A 57 2.05 -30.74 -7.69
C ALA A 57 1.14 -29.71 -7.06
N THR A 58 0.49 -30.05 -5.94
CA THR A 58 -0.40 -29.12 -5.21
C THR A 58 0.38 -27.93 -4.65
N PHE A 59 1.51 -28.17 -3.98
CA PHE A 59 2.36 -27.10 -3.47
C PHE A 59 2.98 -26.27 -4.60
N GLY A 60 3.33 -26.88 -5.73
CA GLY A 60 3.82 -26.20 -6.92
C GLY A 60 2.77 -25.24 -7.49
N ALA A 61 1.53 -25.71 -7.66
CA ALA A 61 0.42 -24.86 -8.11
C ALA A 61 0.15 -23.71 -7.15
N LEU A 62 0.14 -23.97 -5.83
CA LEU A 62 -0.05 -22.94 -4.80
C LEU A 62 1.08 -21.90 -4.84
N THR A 63 2.33 -22.32 -5.06
CA THR A 63 3.48 -21.42 -5.20
C THR A 63 3.29 -20.47 -6.38
N ILE A 64 2.81 -20.95 -7.52
CA ILE A 64 2.55 -20.12 -8.71
C ILE A 64 1.46 -19.10 -8.42
N VAL A 65 0.35 -19.52 -7.77
CA VAL A 65 -0.74 -18.60 -7.42
C VAL A 65 -0.29 -17.52 -6.43
N LEU A 66 0.45 -17.89 -5.41
CA LEU A 66 0.98 -16.95 -4.42
C LEU A 66 2.00 -15.98 -5.05
N TRP A 67 2.84 -16.48 -5.94
CA TRP A 67 3.81 -15.66 -6.67
C TRP A 67 3.10 -14.66 -7.60
N ALA A 68 2.08 -15.09 -8.33
CA ALA A 68 1.26 -14.22 -9.16
C ALA A 68 0.55 -13.14 -8.34
N ALA A 69 -0.02 -13.50 -7.19
CA ALA A 69 -0.63 -12.56 -6.25
C ALA A 69 0.38 -11.54 -5.70
N TRP A 70 1.60 -12.00 -5.37
CA TRP A 70 2.67 -11.13 -4.90
C TRP A 70 3.14 -10.16 -5.99
N ALA A 71 3.29 -10.64 -7.23
CA ALA A 71 3.69 -9.83 -8.38
C ALA A 71 2.61 -8.82 -8.78
N ALA A 72 1.34 -9.21 -8.68
CA ALA A 72 0.20 -8.34 -8.99
C ALA A 72 -0.11 -7.30 -7.89
N SER A 73 0.53 -7.39 -6.71
CA SER A 73 0.30 -6.46 -5.60
C SER A 73 0.85 -5.08 -5.93
N PRO A 74 0.01 -4.06 -6.21
CA PRO A 74 0.48 -2.74 -6.57
C PRO A 74 1.15 -2.08 -5.36
N VAL A 75 2.40 -1.68 -5.53
CA VAL A 75 3.09 -0.84 -4.55
C VAL A 75 2.71 0.60 -4.84
N SER A 76 2.00 1.23 -3.90
CA SER A 76 1.67 2.65 -4.00
C SER A 76 2.74 3.47 -3.29
N HIS A 77 3.39 4.36 -4.01
CA HIS A 77 4.29 5.36 -3.45
C HIS A 77 3.56 6.69 -3.36
N LEU A 78 3.48 7.26 -2.17
CA LEU A 78 2.94 8.59 -1.96
C LEU A 78 4.06 9.54 -1.59
N HIS A 79 4.13 10.63 -2.33
CA HIS A 79 5.09 11.70 -2.10
C HIS A 79 4.36 13.04 -1.98
N VAL A 80 4.61 13.78 -0.92
CA VAL A 80 4.07 15.13 -0.75
C VAL A 80 5.23 16.09 -0.88
N HIS A 81 5.14 16.99 -1.85
CA HIS A 81 6.13 18.03 -2.08
C HIS A 81 5.45 19.36 -2.41
N GLY A 82 5.77 20.40 -1.62
CA GLY A 82 5.22 21.74 -1.87
C GLY A 82 3.70 21.84 -1.90
N GLY A 83 2.99 21.00 -1.11
CA GLY A 83 1.52 20.97 -1.11
C GLY A 83 0.89 20.12 -2.22
N ILE A 84 1.70 19.53 -3.09
CA ILE A 84 1.23 18.60 -4.12
C ILE A 84 1.44 17.17 -3.61
N LEU A 85 0.35 16.43 -3.54
CA LEU A 85 0.37 14.99 -3.28
C LEU A 85 0.50 14.25 -4.60
N GLU A 86 1.60 13.56 -4.77
CA GLU A 86 1.86 12.69 -5.91
C GLU A 86 1.68 11.23 -5.48
N VAL A 87 0.79 10.53 -6.17
CA VAL A 87 0.49 9.12 -5.91
C VAL A 87 0.88 8.30 -7.12
N GLN A 88 1.89 7.49 -6.97
CA GLN A 88 2.29 6.54 -8.00
C GLN A 88 1.71 5.16 -7.69
N ARG A 89 0.84 4.68 -8.57
CA ARG A 89 0.21 3.36 -8.45
C ARG A 89 0.13 2.67 -9.79
N ALA A 90 0.61 1.43 -9.87
CA ALA A 90 0.54 0.59 -11.08
C ALA A 90 1.04 1.30 -12.37
N GLY A 91 2.14 2.06 -12.28
CA GLY A 91 2.72 2.78 -13.41
C GLY A 91 1.99 4.07 -13.79
N ARG A 92 0.94 4.46 -13.06
CA ARG A 92 0.25 5.75 -13.23
C ARG A 92 0.61 6.67 -12.07
N THR A 93 0.88 7.93 -12.41
CA THR A 93 1.13 8.98 -11.42
C THR A 93 -0.05 9.94 -11.43
N GLU A 94 -0.71 10.07 -10.30
CA GLU A 94 -1.78 11.05 -10.08
C GLU A 94 -1.26 12.15 -9.16
N ARG A 95 -1.61 13.40 -9.46
CA ARG A 95 -1.20 14.57 -8.70
C ARG A 95 -2.43 15.30 -8.17
N PHE A 96 -2.41 15.59 -6.88
CA PHE A 96 -3.47 16.34 -6.19
C PHE A 96 -2.87 17.54 -5.50
N ASP A 97 -3.42 18.71 -5.75
CA ASP A 97 -3.04 19.94 -5.06
C ASP A 97 -3.80 20.02 -3.72
N LEU A 98 -3.08 19.82 -2.63
CA LEU A 98 -3.64 19.86 -1.27
C LEU A 98 -3.92 21.31 -0.79
N THR A 99 -3.35 22.31 -1.46
CA THR A 99 -3.53 23.71 -1.13
C THR A 99 -4.74 24.33 -1.82
N SER A 100 -5.25 23.66 -2.85
CA SER A 100 -6.36 24.15 -3.66
C SER A 100 -7.69 24.01 -2.93
N HIS A 101 -8.48 25.07 -2.90
CA HIS A 101 -9.86 25.09 -2.38
C HIS A 101 -10.81 24.18 -3.17
N TYR A 102 -10.44 23.82 -4.40
CA TYR A 102 -11.23 22.92 -5.25
C TYR A 102 -10.99 21.44 -4.94
N THR A 103 -9.91 21.11 -4.22
CA THR A 103 -9.62 19.75 -3.82
C THR A 103 -10.38 19.43 -2.54
N LYS A 104 -11.52 18.79 -2.66
CA LYS A 104 -12.30 18.34 -1.50
C LYS A 104 -11.70 17.08 -0.91
N ILE A 105 -11.23 17.19 0.33
CA ILE A 105 -10.64 16.10 1.09
C ILE A 105 -11.57 15.74 2.22
N ARG A 106 -12.01 14.48 2.28
CA ARG A 106 -12.88 13.99 3.35
C ARG A 106 -12.16 12.87 4.09
N MET A 107 -12.01 13.02 5.39
CA MET A 107 -11.45 11.99 6.26
C MET A 107 -12.58 11.16 6.88
N ILE A 108 -12.48 9.83 6.79
CA ILE A 108 -13.42 8.89 7.39
C ILE A 108 -12.68 8.10 8.47
N GLY A 109 -13.22 8.14 9.69
CA GLY A 109 -12.66 7.44 10.84
C GLY A 109 -11.49 8.16 11.50
N LYS A 110 -11.13 7.69 12.70
CA LYS A 110 -9.99 8.23 13.46
C LYS A 110 -8.68 7.58 13.00
N PRO A 111 -7.51 8.25 13.08
CA PRO A 111 -6.21 7.70 12.64
C PRO A 111 -5.82 6.36 13.29
N ARG A 112 -6.41 6.05 14.44
CA ARG A 112 -6.22 4.76 15.15
C ARG A 112 -7.22 3.68 14.75
N SER A 113 -8.29 4.04 14.03
CA SER A 113 -9.35 3.13 13.63
C SER A 113 -8.93 2.28 12.45
N GLY A 114 -9.36 1.00 12.42
CA GLY A 114 -9.21 0.14 11.24
C GLY A 114 -9.98 0.62 10.01
N ARG A 115 -10.94 1.54 10.21
CA ARG A 115 -11.77 2.13 9.16
C ARG A 115 -11.23 3.47 8.65
N TRP A 116 -10.05 3.91 9.09
CA TRP A 116 -9.48 5.17 8.65
C TRP A 116 -9.23 5.16 7.13
N ARG A 117 -9.78 6.15 6.46
CA ARG A 117 -9.62 6.40 5.02
C ARG A 117 -9.68 7.88 4.74
N VAL A 118 -8.95 8.32 3.74
CA VAL A 118 -9.02 9.67 3.20
C VAL A 118 -9.53 9.58 1.77
N LEU A 119 -10.62 10.30 1.51
CA LEU A 119 -11.22 10.40 0.18
C LEU A 119 -10.82 11.74 -0.42
N ILE A 120 -10.24 11.71 -1.61
CA ILE A 120 -9.98 12.90 -2.42
C ILE A 120 -10.99 12.90 -3.56
N GLU A 121 -11.92 13.86 -3.55
CA GLU A 121 -12.92 13.99 -4.58
C GLU A 121 -12.26 14.41 -5.90
N ARG A 122 -12.66 13.77 -6.99
CA ARG A 122 -12.21 14.09 -8.34
C ARG A 122 -13.40 14.53 -9.19
N PRO A 123 -13.30 15.64 -9.93
CA PRO A 123 -14.33 16.00 -10.88
C PRO A 123 -14.45 14.89 -11.94
N ALA A 124 -15.66 14.42 -12.16
CA ALA A 124 -16.04 13.38 -13.16
C ALA A 124 -15.49 11.96 -12.95
N ASN A 125 -14.82 11.66 -11.82
CA ASN A 125 -14.28 10.33 -11.52
C ASN A 125 -14.67 9.86 -10.11
N THR A 126 -14.53 8.54 -9.88
CA THR A 126 -14.67 8.00 -8.52
C THR A 126 -13.64 8.62 -7.58
N PRO A 127 -14.00 8.92 -6.31
CA PRO A 127 -13.08 9.48 -5.34
C PRO A 127 -11.83 8.61 -5.20
N PHE A 128 -10.66 9.26 -5.09
CA PHE A 128 -9.43 8.53 -4.80
C PHE A 128 -9.38 8.21 -3.30
N VAL A 129 -9.16 6.93 -2.97
CA VAL A 129 -9.17 6.45 -1.60
C VAL A 129 -7.75 6.15 -1.15
N ILE A 130 -7.30 6.84 -0.11
CA ILE A 130 -6.04 6.56 0.59
C ILE A 130 -6.38 5.85 1.89
N ASP A 131 -5.82 4.69 2.11
CA ASP A 131 -6.05 3.88 3.29
C ASP A 131 -4.76 3.64 4.11
N ARG A 132 -4.93 2.98 5.24
CA ARG A 132 -3.83 2.64 6.15
C ARG A 132 -2.78 1.68 5.58
N THR A 133 -3.04 1.05 4.45
CA THR A 133 -2.08 0.15 3.80
C THR A 133 -1.08 0.93 2.95
N MET A 134 -1.49 2.11 2.49
CA MET A 134 -0.68 2.98 1.66
C MET A 134 0.22 3.91 2.47
N VAL A 135 -0.28 4.40 3.63
CA VAL A 135 0.41 5.40 4.45
C VAL A 135 0.24 5.13 5.94
N ASP A 136 1.08 5.77 6.76
CA ASP A 136 0.81 5.86 8.20
C ASP A 136 -0.29 6.90 8.44
N PRO A 137 -1.47 6.49 8.99
CA PRO A 137 -2.60 7.39 9.20
C PRO A 137 -2.27 8.63 10.02
N ARG A 138 -1.41 8.50 11.05
CA ARG A 138 -1.05 9.62 11.92
C ARG A 138 -0.14 10.62 11.25
N ALA A 139 0.86 10.13 10.51
CA ALA A 139 1.79 10.97 9.79
C ALA A 139 1.08 11.71 8.66
N PHE A 140 0.21 11.00 7.91
CA PHE A 140 -0.54 11.57 6.81
C PHE A 140 -1.57 12.60 7.28
N THR A 141 -2.28 12.33 8.39
CA THR A 141 -3.23 13.30 8.98
C THR A 141 -2.52 14.59 9.37
N ARG A 142 -1.34 14.53 9.98
CA ARG A 142 -0.54 15.72 10.32
C ARG A 142 -0.16 16.54 9.08
N VAL A 143 0.18 15.88 7.98
CA VAL A 143 0.49 16.56 6.72
C VAL A 143 -0.76 17.23 6.16
N LEU A 144 -1.90 16.54 6.18
CA LEU A 144 -3.17 17.14 5.73
C LEU A 144 -3.56 18.34 6.58
N GLU A 145 -3.44 18.29 7.90
CA GLU A 145 -3.72 19.40 8.81
C GLU A 145 -2.80 20.61 8.59
N ALA A 146 -1.57 20.37 8.12
CA ALA A 146 -0.62 21.43 7.79
C ALA A 146 -0.99 22.18 6.50
N TYR A 147 -1.54 21.48 5.50
CA TYR A 147 -1.87 22.07 4.20
C TYR A 147 -3.35 22.42 4.05
N HIS A 148 -4.21 21.66 4.67
CA HIS A 148 -5.65 21.85 4.60
C HIS A 148 -6.18 22.14 6.00
N HIS A 149 -6.77 23.31 6.20
CA HIS A 149 -7.59 23.54 7.38
C HIS A 149 -8.81 22.63 7.24
N VAL A 150 -8.74 21.48 7.89
CA VAL A 150 -9.84 20.52 7.92
C VAL A 150 -10.97 21.21 8.69
N GLY A 151 -11.90 21.75 7.92
CA GLY A 151 -13.15 22.27 8.44
C GLY A 151 -14.09 21.13 8.79
#